data_7ea86eec8ab67c7854dc5caa382b95f8
#
_entry.id   7ea86eec8ab67c7854dc5caa382b95f8
#
_cell.length_a   1.000
_cell.length_b   1.000
_cell.length_c   1.000
_cell.angle_alpha   90.00
_cell.angle_beta   90.00
_cell.angle_gamma   90.00
#
_symmetry.space_group_name_H-M   'P 1'
#
loop_
_entity.id
_entity.type
_entity.pdbx_description
1 polymer ?
#
loop_
_entity_poly.entity_id
_entity_poly.type
_entity_poly.pdbx_seq_one_letter_code
_entity_poly.pdbx_strand_id
1 'polypeptide(L)'
;MLKKFAAGVALMALVAGSAHAAEEVEVLHWWTSGGEAAALNVLKDNLSGQGVGWKDMPVAGGSGVQAMTALRARVTAGDAPTAVQMLGFDIKDWSAMGVLGDLNELAQKENWDMVVPAALQEFSKHDGKWIAAPVNVHSTNWLWINKAAFDKAGGKAPESFDDLLKLLDAFKAQGIVPLAHGGQPWQDGTLWEAVVLSLGGMDFYQKAVVEADPAALGGDKMKEVFEAMSKLRAYFDPNFSGRDWNLSSAMVIEGKAGAQQMGDWAKGEFLRAGQKPGADFVCIRFPGTQGTVLFNSDQFVMFDIGSGDKRNAQLKMAAAVMDPAFQSSFNVVKGSVPARVDVADTAFDDCGKKGMQDLADASKTGNLAGSLAHGHAQPSGVKSAIFDVVTQHLNGQITTDEAVKRLPEAVAAAK
;
A
#
# COMPACT_ATOMS: atom_id res chain seq x y z
N MET A 1 -67.79 11.04 60.25
CA MET A 1 -66.37 11.43 60.17
C MET A 1 -65.81 10.92 58.88
N LEU A 2 -65.77 11.75 57.78
CA LEU A 2 -65.21 11.38 56.46
C LEU A 2 -63.80 11.96 56.38
N LYS A 3 -62.81 11.09 56.25
CA LYS A 3 -61.44 11.50 55.91
C LYS A 3 -61.27 11.50 54.40
N LYS A 4 -61.00 12.69 53.82
CA LYS A 4 -60.63 12.88 52.41
C LYS A 4 -59.16 12.52 52.24
N PHE A 5 -58.89 11.54 51.40
CA PHE A 5 -57.54 11.30 50.87
C PHE A 5 -57.36 12.12 49.61
N ALA A 6 -56.40 13.03 49.62
CA ALA A 6 -55.95 13.73 48.44
C ALA A 6 -54.81 12.91 47.81
N ALA A 7 -55.02 12.38 46.60
CA ALA A 7 -53.99 11.74 45.82
C ALA A 7 -53.21 12.78 44.98
N GLY A 8 -51.98 13.03 45.35
CA GLY A 8 -51.02 13.85 44.53
C GLY A 8 -50.48 13.05 43.34
N VAL A 9 -50.84 13.50 42.16
CA VAL A 9 -50.21 12.96 40.89
C VAL A 9 -48.91 13.73 40.70
N ALA A 10 -47.76 13.03 40.89
CA ALA A 10 -46.45 13.53 40.51
C ALA A 10 -46.25 13.32 39.01
N LEU A 11 -46.24 14.41 38.25
CA LEU A 11 -45.91 14.42 36.83
C LEU A 11 -44.37 14.27 36.68
N MET A 12 -43.87 13.07 36.41
CA MET A 12 -42.48 12.86 35.98
C MET A 12 -42.36 13.35 34.54
N ALA A 13 -41.73 14.49 34.33
CA ALA A 13 -41.26 14.92 33.02
C ALA A 13 -40.12 14.00 32.57
N LEU A 14 -40.39 13.08 31.63
CA LEU A 14 -39.36 12.39 30.89
C LEU A 14 -38.63 13.44 30.04
N VAL A 15 -37.42 13.81 30.44
CA VAL A 15 -36.46 14.46 29.57
C VAL A 15 -36.01 13.41 28.61
N ALA A 16 -36.63 13.33 27.42
CA ALA A 16 -36.10 12.58 26.28
C ALA A 16 -34.81 13.30 25.87
N GLY A 17 -33.68 12.87 26.42
CA GLY A 17 -32.38 13.22 25.89
C GLY A 17 -32.35 12.73 24.45
N SER A 18 -32.27 13.64 23.48
CA SER A 18 -31.98 13.31 22.11
C SER A 18 -30.64 12.58 22.13
N ALA A 19 -30.66 11.24 22.00
CA ALA A 19 -29.46 10.50 21.69
C ALA A 19 -29.01 11.00 20.30
N HIS A 20 -28.08 11.94 20.29
CA HIS A 20 -27.34 12.24 19.06
C HIS A 20 -26.72 10.90 18.65
N ALA A 21 -27.05 10.44 17.47
CA ALA A 21 -26.29 9.35 16.85
C ALA A 21 -24.81 9.79 16.89
N ALA A 22 -23.97 9.00 17.55
CA ALA A 22 -22.56 9.32 17.64
C ALA A 22 -22.02 9.51 16.22
N GLU A 23 -21.27 10.58 15.98
CA GLU A 23 -20.52 10.73 14.72
C GLU A 23 -19.67 9.47 14.53
N GLU A 24 -19.91 8.71 13.49
CA GLU A 24 -19.26 7.42 13.23
C GLU A 24 -18.85 7.30 11.78
N VAL A 25 -17.67 6.78 11.52
CA VAL A 25 -17.21 6.39 10.19
C VAL A 25 -17.19 4.86 10.06
N GLU A 26 -17.87 4.33 9.07
CA GLU A 26 -17.70 2.95 8.62
C GLU A 26 -16.62 2.91 7.56
N VAL A 27 -15.52 2.18 7.82
CA VAL A 27 -14.32 2.22 6.99
C VAL A 27 -14.02 0.86 6.40
N LEU A 28 -14.10 0.74 5.08
CA LEU A 28 -13.63 -0.41 4.34
C LEU A 28 -12.13 -0.27 4.09
N HIS A 29 -11.35 -1.27 4.49
CA HIS A 29 -9.92 -1.32 4.33
C HIS A 29 -9.40 -2.76 4.24
N TRP A 30 -8.12 -2.94 3.85
CA TRP A 30 -7.47 -4.25 3.79
C TRP A 30 -6.24 -4.39 4.71
N TRP A 31 -6.06 -3.48 5.64
CA TRP A 31 -4.98 -3.55 6.63
C TRP A 31 -5.30 -4.56 7.72
N THR A 32 -4.94 -5.82 7.47
CA THR A 32 -5.29 -6.96 8.35
C THR A 32 -4.09 -7.68 8.94
N SER A 33 -2.86 -7.42 8.48
CA SER A 33 -1.65 -7.93 9.11
C SER A 33 -1.39 -7.29 10.47
N GLY A 34 -0.48 -7.86 11.25
CA GLY A 34 -0.22 -7.35 12.60
C GLY A 34 0.35 -5.94 12.63
N GLY A 35 1.27 -5.61 11.72
CA GLY A 35 1.84 -4.27 11.58
C GLY A 35 0.82 -3.26 11.06
N GLU A 36 0.01 -3.67 10.09
CA GLU A 36 -1.06 -2.84 9.53
C GLU A 36 -2.15 -2.52 10.55
N ALA A 37 -2.60 -3.52 11.31
CA ALA A 37 -3.59 -3.32 12.38
C ALA A 37 -3.06 -2.38 13.48
N ALA A 38 -1.78 -2.47 13.83
CA ALA A 38 -1.15 -1.56 14.78
C ALA A 38 -1.16 -0.11 14.26
N ALA A 39 -0.85 0.11 12.99
CA ALA A 39 -0.92 1.43 12.37
C ALA A 39 -2.36 1.96 12.31
N LEU A 40 -3.33 1.11 11.94
CA LEU A 40 -4.74 1.49 11.91
C LEU A 40 -5.26 1.92 13.28
N ASN A 41 -4.78 1.30 14.37
CA ASN A 41 -5.15 1.71 15.72
C ASN A 41 -4.72 3.15 16.04
N VAL A 42 -3.60 3.64 15.48
CA VAL A 42 -3.22 5.06 15.62
C VAL A 42 -4.31 5.99 15.07
N LEU A 43 -4.94 5.63 13.93
CA LEU A 43 -6.05 6.40 13.37
C LEU A 43 -7.32 6.27 14.23
N LYS A 44 -7.65 5.05 14.66
CA LYS A 44 -8.83 4.79 15.52
C LYS A 44 -8.75 5.57 16.84
N ASP A 45 -7.58 5.57 17.48
CA ASP A 45 -7.35 6.29 18.74
C ASP A 45 -7.43 7.81 18.54
N ASN A 46 -6.87 8.32 17.43
CA ASN A 46 -6.95 9.74 17.07
C ASN A 46 -8.41 10.19 16.90
N LEU A 47 -9.21 9.43 16.15
CA LEU A 47 -10.63 9.72 15.90
C LEU A 47 -11.46 9.59 17.17
N SER A 48 -11.21 8.58 17.99
CA SER A 48 -11.86 8.41 19.29
C SER A 48 -11.62 9.61 20.21
N GLY A 49 -10.39 10.15 20.23
CA GLY A 49 -10.05 11.38 20.94
C GLY A 49 -10.81 12.62 20.46
N GLN A 50 -11.32 12.60 19.23
CA GLN A 50 -12.16 13.66 18.64
C GLN A 50 -13.67 13.38 18.75
N GLY A 51 -14.07 12.30 19.45
CA GLY A 51 -15.45 11.88 19.61
C GLY A 51 -16.07 11.24 18.37
N VAL A 52 -15.24 10.75 17.44
CA VAL A 52 -15.68 10.03 16.24
C VAL A 52 -15.58 8.52 16.48
N GLY A 53 -16.69 7.80 16.34
CA GLY A 53 -16.75 6.35 16.38
C GLY A 53 -16.18 5.70 15.13
N TRP A 54 -15.70 4.48 15.27
CA TRP A 54 -15.17 3.68 14.16
C TRP A 54 -15.93 2.36 14.01
N LYS A 55 -16.50 2.14 12.83
CA LYS A 55 -17.09 0.86 12.45
C LYS A 55 -16.15 0.18 11.45
N ASP A 56 -15.56 -0.93 11.89
CA ASP A 56 -14.53 -1.64 11.13
C ASP A 56 -15.13 -2.51 10.03
N MET A 57 -14.57 -2.42 8.83
CA MET A 57 -14.94 -3.28 7.70
C MET A 57 -13.68 -3.80 6.99
N PRO A 58 -12.92 -4.71 7.62
CA PRO A 58 -11.72 -5.28 7.05
C PRO A 58 -12.06 -6.31 5.97
N VAL A 59 -11.35 -6.24 4.83
CA VAL A 59 -11.39 -7.22 3.75
C VAL A 59 -9.96 -7.69 3.49
N ALA A 60 -9.61 -8.88 3.94
CA ALA A 60 -8.27 -9.43 3.76
C ALA A 60 -7.89 -9.56 2.28
N GLY A 61 -6.62 -9.32 1.98
CA GLY A 61 -6.04 -9.41 0.64
C GLY A 61 -5.26 -8.14 0.27
N GLY A 62 -4.02 -8.33 -0.18
CA GLY A 62 -3.14 -7.21 -0.53
C GLY A 62 -3.57 -6.47 -1.80
N SER A 63 -3.06 -5.25 -1.96
CA SER A 63 -3.34 -4.37 -3.11
C SER A 63 -4.83 -4.03 -3.33
N GLY A 64 -5.72 -4.33 -2.36
CA GLY A 64 -7.12 -3.91 -2.37
C GLY A 64 -8.07 -4.63 -3.33
N VAL A 65 -7.63 -5.65 -4.08
CA VAL A 65 -8.45 -6.31 -5.12
C VAL A 65 -9.76 -6.86 -4.56
N GLN A 66 -9.71 -7.60 -3.45
CA GLN A 66 -10.88 -8.17 -2.78
C GLN A 66 -11.76 -7.08 -2.16
N ALA A 67 -11.14 -6.05 -1.59
CA ALA A 67 -11.84 -4.90 -1.02
C ALA A 67 -12.64 -4.15 -2.08
N MET A 68 -12.06 -3.90 -3.27
CA MET A 68 -12.77 -3.24 -4.37
C MET A 68 -13.93 -4.11 -4.92
N THR A 69 -13.80 -5.44 -4.89
CA THR A 69 -14.90 -6.35 -5.25
C THR A 69 -16.06 -6.26 -4.25
N ALA A 70 -15.75 -6.28 -2.94
CA ALA A 70 -16.74 -6.11 -1.88
C ALA A 70 -17.41 -4.73 -1.94
N LEU A 71 -16.65 -3.68 -2.23
CA LEU A 71 -17.14 -2.32 -2.39
C LEU A 71 -18.15 -2.20 -3.53
N ARG A 72 -17.84 -2.76 -4.71
CA ARG A 72 -18.76 -2.74 -5.86
C ARG A 72 -20.09 -3.41 -5.53
N ALA A 73 -20.07 -4.55 -4.84
CA ALA A 73 -21.29 -5.23 -4.41
C ALA A 73 -22.14 -4.36 -3.46
N ARG A 74 -21.53 -3.70 -2.49
CA ARG A 74 -22.21 -2.80 -1.54
C ARG A 74 -22.81 -1.57 -2.23
N VAL A 75 -22.02 -0.88 -3.05
CA VAL A 75 -22.49 0.32 -3.76
C VAL A 75 -23.64 -0.02 -4.71
N THR A 76 -23.57 -1.17 -5.41
CA THR A 76 -24.67 -1.65 -6.25
C THR A 76 -25.94 -1.93 -5.45
N ALA A 77 -25.80 -2.36 -4.19
CA ALA A 77 -26.94 -2.57 -3.28
C ALA A 77 -27.44 -1.27 -2.61
N GLY A 78 -26.85 -0.11 -2.91
CA GLY A 78 -27.18 1.17 -2.28
C GLY A 78 -26.69 1.32 -0.85
N ASP A 79 -25.70 0.51 -0.42
CA ASP A 79 -25.13 0.46 0.93
C ASP A 79 -23.64 0.83 0.89
N ALA A 80 -23.31 2.03 0.40
CA ALA A 80 -21.94 2.52 0.37
C ALA A 80 -21.39 2.75 1.80
N PRO A 81 -20.13 2.36 2.09
CA PRO A 81 -19.49 2.68 3.36
C PRO A 81 -19.21 4.20 3.46
N THR A 82 -18.98 4.68 4.68
CA THR A 82 -18.70 6.10 4.91
C THR A 82 -17.36 6.53 4.33
N ALA A 83 -16.34 5.68 4.46
CA ALA A 83 -15.00 5.89 3.93
C ALA A 83 -14.38 4.59 3.43
N VAL A 84 -13.44 4.68 2.51
CA VAL A 84 -12.76 3.54 1.91
C VAL A 84 -11.28 3.86 1.71
N GLN A 85 -10.41 2.93 2.08
CA GLN A 85 -9.03 2.93 1.62
C GLN A 85 -9.00 2.62 0.12
N MET A 86 -8.30 3.44 -0.67
CA MET A 86 -8.14 3.24 -2.12
C MET A 86 -6.74 3.59 -2.59
N LEU A 87 -6.40 3.11 -3.79
CA LEU A 87 -5.12 3.31 -4.45
C LEU A 87 -5.29 3.87 -5.86
N GLY A 88 -4.45 4.81 -6.23
CA GLY A 88 -4.16 5.19 -7.61
C GLY A 88 -5.37 5.28 -8.56
N PHE A 89 -5.36 4.47 -9.60
CA PHE A 89 -6.41 4.47 -10.63
C PHE A 89 -7.79 4.03 -10.11
N ASP A 90 -7.87 3.23 -9.05
CA ASP A 90 -9.19 2.92 -8.45
C ASP A 90 -9.89 4.20 -7.97
N ILE A 91 -9.14 5.19 -7.42
CA ILE A 91 -9.70 6.48 -7.01
C ILE A 91 -10.25 7.23 -8.23
N LYS A 92 -9.51 7.24 -9.36
CA LYS A 92 -9.95 7.87 -10.61
C LYS A 92 -11.23 7.21 -11.14
N ASP A 93 -11.29 5.88 -11.14
CA ASP A 93 -12.45 5.13 -11.62
C ASP A 93 -13.71 5.42 -10.78
N TRP A 94 -13.59 5.41 -9.45
CA TRP A 94 -14.70 5.72 -8.57
C TRP A 94 -15.11 7.19 -8.62
N SER A 95 -14.17 8.10 -8.80
CA SER A 95 -14.49 9.53 -8.94
C SER A 95 -15.25 9.84 -10.23
N ALA A 96 -14.89 9.16 -11.32
CA ALA A 96 -15.59 9.31 -12.61
C ALA A 96 -17.07 8.87 -12.55
N MET A 97 -17.43 8.00 -11.58
CA MET A 97 -18.83 7.63 -11.33
C MET A 97 -19.61 8.68 -10.54
N GLY A 98 -18.97 9.75 -10.04
CA GLY A 98 -19.63 10.83 -9.32
C GLY A 98 -20.17 10.43 -7.93
N VAL A 99 -19.64 9.37 -7.32
CA VAL A 99 -20.11 8.83 -6.03
C VAL A 99 -19.25 9.25 -4.83
N LEU A 100 -18.14 9.96 -5.08
CA LEU A 100 -17.22 10.40 -4.03
C LEU A 100 -17.55 11.81 -3.56
N GLY A 101 -17.44 12.03 -2.25
CA GLY A 101 -17.67 13.31 -1.60
C GLY A 101 -16.51 14.27 -1.80
N ASP A 102 -16.81 15.54 -1.99
CA ASP A 102 -15.88 16.65 -2.19
C ASP A 102 -15.17 17.02 -0.87
N LEU A 103 -13.84 16.99 -0.84
CA LEU A 103 -13.01 17.42 0.28
C LEU A 103 -12.37 18.79 0.07
N ASN A 104 -12.70 19.47 -1.02
CA ASN A 104 -11.98 20.66 -1.50
C ASN A 104 -12.00 21.85 -0.54
N GLU A 105 -13.13 22.10 0.14
CA GLU A 105 -13.23 23.17 1.15
C GLU A 105 -12.24 22.94 2.32
N LEU A 106 -12.19 21.71 2.83
CA LEU A 106 -11.24 21.31 3.88
C LEU A 106 -9.80 21.42 3.37
N ALA A 107 -9.53 20.90 2.19
CA ALA A 107 -8.20 20.91 1.58
C ALA A 107 -7.68 22.34 1.36
N GLN A 108 -8.52 23.25 0.91
CA GLN A 108 -8.16 24.67 0.77
C GLN A 108 -7.88 25.33 2.13
N LYS A 109 -8.73 25.08 3.14
CA LYS A 109 -8.55 25.61 4.50
C LYS A 109 -7.22 25.16 5.11
N GLU A 110 -6.79 23.92 4.85
CA GLU A 110 -5.59 23.31 5.41
C GLU A 110 -4.38 23.36 4.45
N ASN A 111 -4.52 24.02 3.28
CA ASN A 111 -3.47 24.22 2.29
C ASN A 111 -2.83 22.90 1.77
N TRP A 112 -3.65 21.88 1.50
CA TRP A 112 -3.16 20.57 1.04
C TRP A 112 -2.32 20.66 -0.26
N ASP A 113 -2.65 21.60 -1.15
CA ASP A 113 -1.89 21.84 -2.39
C ASP A 113 -0.41 22.16 -2.17
N MET A 114 -0.10 22.76 -1.01
CA MET A 114 1.28 23.19 -0.67
C MET A 114 2.09 22.06 -0.02
N VAL A 115 1.43 21.07 0.56
CA VAL A 115 2.09 20.06 1.42
C VAL A 115 2.05 18.65 0.84
N VAL A 116 1.21 18.39 -0.17
CA VAL A 116 1.14 17.10 -0.86
C VAL A 116 1.85 17.19 -2.20
N PRO A 117 2.79 16.28 -2.53
CA PRO A 117 3.49 16.27 -3.82
C PRO A 117 2.55 16.13 -5.02
N ALA A 118 2.89 16.76 -6.15
CA ALA A 118 2.09 16.73 -7.38
C ALA A 118 1.77 15.31 -7.87
N ALA A 119 2.72 14.38 -7.75
CA ALA A 119 2.53 12.98 -8.12
C ALA A 119 1.40 12.28 -7.33
N LEU A 120 1.15 12.69 -6.09
CA LEU A 120 0.03 12.20 -5.29
C LEU A 120 -1.27 12.95 -5.61
N GLN A 121 -1.17 14.28 -5.79
CA GLN A 121 -2.33 15.10 -6.15
C GLN A 121 -3.00 14.62 -7.44
N GLU A 122 -2.24 14.04 -8.36
CA GLU A 122 -2.77 13.44 -9.59
C GLU A 122 -3.86 12.38 -9.31
N PHE A 123 -3.72 11.61 -8.22
CA PHE A 123 -4.70 10.60 -7.82
C PHE A 123 -5.68 11.08 -6.75
N SER A 124 -5.34 12.16 -6.03
CA SER A 124 -6.18 12.70 -4.95
C SER A 124 -7.25 13.67 -5.43
N LYS A 125 -7.15 14.11 -6.69
CA LYS A 125 -8.03 15.12 -7.28
C LYS A 125 -8.79 14.59 -8.48
N HIS A 126 -10.03 15.10 -8.64
CA HIS A 126 -10.85 14.94 -9.83
C HIS A 126 -11.39 16.31 -10.23
N ASP A 127 -11.25 16.68 -11.52
CA ASP A 127 -11.60 18.01 -12.04
C ASP A 127 -11.05 19.17 -11.18
N GLY A 128 -9.82 19.03 -10.71
CA GLY A 128 -9.12 20.00 -9.88
C GLY A 128 -9.57 20.08 -8.41
N LYS A 129 -10.53 19.26 -7.98
CA LYS A 129 -11.04 19.22 -6.61
C LYS A 129 -10.50 18.00 -5.85
N TRP A 130 -10.18 18.18 -4.57
CA TRP A 130 -9.79 17.11 -3.68
C TRP A 130 -10.96 16.17 -3.37
N ILE A 131 -10.74 14.88 -3.59
CA ILE A 131 -11.71 13.80 -3.37
C ILE A 131 -11.15 12.69 -2.48
N ALA A 132 -9.86 12.71 -2.20
CA ALA A 132 -9.18 11.73 -1.36
C ALA A 132 -8.17 12.42 -0.43
N ALA A 133 -7.98 11.85 0.75
CA ALA A 133 -6.99 12.27 1.73
C ALA A 133 -5.84 11.24 1.78
N PRO A 134 -4.63 11.57 1.26
CA PRO A 134 -3.50 10.66 1.28
C PRO A 134 -2.90 10.53 2.68
N VAL A 135 -2.70 9.28 3.16
CA VAL A 135 -2.17 9.01 4.49
C VAL A 135 -0.68 8.74 4.51
N ASN A 136 -0.16 8.21 3.39
CA ASN A 136 1.24 7.80 3.29
C ASN A 136 1.74 7.84 1.84
N VAL A 137 3.04 7.64 1.69
CA VAL A 137 3.67 7.14 0.47
C VAL A 137 4.42 5.87 0.83
N HIS A 138 4.16 4.82 0.10
CA HIS A 138 4.94 3.60 0.10
C HIS A 138 5.94 3.60 -1.05
N SER A 139 7.04 2.91 -0.88
CA SER A 139 7.91 2.49 -1.98
C SER A 139 7.98 0.97 -2.04
N THR A 140 7.84 0.41 -3.26
CA THR A 140 7.67 -1.05 -3.46
C THR A 140 8.98 -1.78 -3.72
N ASN A 141 10.02 -1.07 -4.16
CA ASN A 141 11.30 -1.64 -4.58
C ASN A 141 12.33 -1.73 -3.44
N TRP A 142 11.95 -2.41 -2.33
CA TRP A 142 12.86 -2.72 -1.23
C TRP A 142 13.28 -4.20 -1.21
N LEU A 143 14.43 -4.46 -0.61
CA LEU A 143 14.88 -5.78 -0.20
C LEU A 143 15.12 -5.76 1.31
N TRP A 144 14.40 -6.62 2.01
CA TRP A 144 14.47 -6.83 3.46
C TRP A 144 15.30 -8.06 3.74
N ILE A 145 16.35 -7.96 4.55
CA ILE A 145 17.32 -9.03 4.73
C ILE A 145 17.50 -9.34 6.21
N ASN A 146 17.51 -10.61 6.57
CA ASN A 146 17.88 -11.04 7.92
C ASN A 146 19.36 -10.71 8.19
N LYS A 147 19.64 -9.90 9.22
CA LYS A 147 20.99 -9.40 9.51
C LYS A 147 21.98 -10.51 9.81
N ALA A 148 21.59 -11.51 10.60
CA ALA A 148 22.47 -12.60 10.95
C ALA A 148 22.86 -13.47 9.75
N ALA A 149 21.90 -13.74 8.84
CA ALA A 149 22.18 -14.47 7.61
C ALA A 149 23.07 -13.63 6.66
N PHE A 150 22.81 -12.31 6.60
CA PHE A 150 23.58 -11.37 5.80
C PHE A 150 25.04 -11.31 6.24
N ASP A 151 25.32 -11.19 7.53
CA ASP A 151 26.68 -11.16 8.07
C ASP A 151 27.44 -12.45 7.78
N LYS A 152 26.78 -13.61 7.92
CA LYS A 152 27.35 -14.90 7.55
C LYS A 152 27.66 -15.01 6.04
N ALA A 153 26.92 -14.27 5.20
CA ALA A 153 27.15 -14.17 3.75
C ALA A 153 28.23 -13.13 3.39
N GLY A 154 28.92 -12.55 4.37
CA GLY A 154 30.00 -11.58 4.17
C GLY A 154 29.57 -10.12 4.36
N GLY A 155 28.31 -9.84 4.65
CA GLY A 155 27.82 -8.52 5.04
C GLY A 155 27.91 -7.42 3.95
N LYS A 156 28.06 -7.80 2.66
CA LYS A 156 28.14 -6.85 1.56
C LYS A 156 26.80 -6.71 0.87
N ALA A 157 26.27 -5.49 0.82
CA ALA A 157 25.01 -5.19 0.13
C ALA A 157 25.17 -5.44 -1.38
N PRO A 158 24.21 -6.16 -2.01
CA PRO A 158 24.21 -6.35 -3.46
C PRO A 158 23.84 -5.04 -4.17
N GLU A 159 24.58 -4.67 -5.19
CA GLU A 159 24.36 -3.46 -5.98
C GLU A 159 23.69 -3.74 -7.33
N SER A 160 23.84 -4.96 -7.85
CA SER A 160 23.30 -5.41 -9.13
C SER A 160 22.43 -6.66 -8.94
N PHE A 161 21.68 -7.03 -9.99
CA PHE A 161 20.93 -8.28 -10.01
C PHE A 161 21.84 -9.51 -9.87
N ASP A 162 23.01 -9.50 -10.49
CA ASP A 162 24.00 -10.59 -10.36
C ASP A 162 24.55 -10.69 -8.93
N ASP A 163 24.74 -9.58 -8.24
CA ASP A 163 25.16 -9.59 -6.83
C ASP A 163 24.03 -10.10 -5.92
N LEU A 164 22.77 -9.81 -6.26
CA LEU A 164 21.63 -10.43 -5.58
C LEU A 164 21.68 -11.95 -5.70
N LEU A 165 21.90 -12.49 -6.90
CA LEU A 165 21.99 -13.95 -7.10
C LEU A 165 23.11 -14.57 -6.26
N LYS A 166 24.30 -13.94 -6.18
CA LYS A 166 25.39 -14.38 -5.31
C LYS A 166 25.02 -14.39 -3.83
N LEU A 167 24.29 -13.36 -3.37
CA LEU A 167 23.79 -13.29 -2.01
C LEU A 167 22.77 -14.41 -1.71
N LEU A 168 21.86 -14.66 -2.66
CA LEU A 168 20.87 -15.76 -2.54
C LEU A 168 21.55 -17.14 -2.53
N ASP A 169 22.60 -17.34 -3.33
CA ASP A 169 23.42 -18.57 -3.29
C ASP A 169 24.10 -18.75 -1.91
N ALA A 170 24.62 -17.66 -1.34
CA ALA A 170 25.20 -17.71 0.01
C ALA A 170 24.15 -18.03 1.09
N PHE A 171 22.91 -17.58 0.97
CA PHE A 171 21.82 -17.98 1.86
C PHE A 171 21.44 -19.45 1.66
N LYS A 172 21.38 -19.93 0.43
CA LYS A 172 21.16 -21.33 0.10
C LYS A 172 22.22 -22.24 0.73
N ALA A 173 23.48 -21.82 0.67
CA ALA A 173 24.60 -22.55 1.32
C ALA A 173 24.48 -22.58 2.86
N GLN A 174 23.78 -21.66 3.47
CA GLN A 174 23.47 -21.66 4.91
C GLN A 174 22.30 -22.60 5.27
N GLY A 175 21.63 -23.20 4.28
CA GLY A 175 20.51 -24.13 4.48
C GLY A 175 19.17 -23.44 4.83
N ILE A 176 19.04 -22.14 4.56
CA ILE A 176 17.81 -21.38 4.75
C ILE A 176 17.15 -21.08 3.39
N VAL A 177 15.86 -20.73 3.39
CA VAL A 177 15.19 -20.24 2.17
C VAL A 177 15.87 -18.95 1.71
N PRO A 178 16.45 -18.88 0.51
CA PRO A 178 17.19 -17.70 0.11
C PRO A 178 16.32 -16.44 -0.02
N LEU A 179 15.15 -16.58 -0.66
CA LEU A 179 14.22 -15.49 -0.93
C LEU A 179 12.79 -15.91 -0.54
N ALA A 180 12.27 -15.37 0.55
CA ALA A 180 10.88 -15.58 0.93
C ALA A 180 9.97 -14.82 -0.03
N HIS A 181 8.98 -15.51 -0.57
CA HIS A 181 7.99 -14.94 -1.48
C HIS A 181 6.60 -15.46 -1.15
N GLY A 182 5.57 -14.63 -1.33
CA GLY A 182 4.19 -15.06 -1.26
C GLY A 182 3.61 -14.99 -2.66
N GLY A 183 3.14 -16.13 -3.21
CA GLY A 183 2.75 -16.26 -4.61
C GLY A 183 1.30 -15.82 -4.86
N GLN A 184 0.89 -14.68 -4.36
CA GLN A 184 -0.34 -14.01 -4.78
C GLN A 184 -0.03 -13.09 -5.96
N PRO A 185 -0.91 -12.94 -6.95
CA PRO A 185 -0.62 -12.20 -8.19
C PRO A 185 -0.05 -10.79 -7.99
N TRP A 186 -0.52 -10.06 -6.98
CA TRP A 186 0.00 -8.73 -6.67
C TRP A 186 1.44 -8.75 -6.15
N GLN A 187 1.83 -9.80 -5.40
CA GLN A 187 3.21 -9.98 -4.92
C GLN A 187 4.14 -10.37 -6.09
N ASP A 188 3.66 -11.24 -6.99
CA ASP A 188 4.38 -11.58 -8.22
C ASP A 188 4.60 -10.33 -9.08
N GLY A 189 3.57 -9.47 -9.20
CA GLY A 189 3.65 -8.18 -9.88
C GLY A 189 4.63 -7.22 -9.21
N THR A 190 4.65 -7.17 -7.86
CA THR A 190 5.60 -6.31 -7.11
C THR A 190 7.05 -6.74 -7.31
N LEU A 191 7.32 -8.05 -7.36
CA LEU A 191 8.65 -8.56 -7.69
C LEU A 191 9.00 -8.28 -9.15
N TRP A 192 8.06 -8.53 -10.08
CA TRP A 192 8.28 -8.31 -11.49
C TRP A 192 8.62 -6.84 -11.81
N GLU A 193 7.86 -5.88 -11.25
CA GLU A 193 8.16 -4.45 -11.48
C GLU A 193 9.52 -4.03 -10.92
N ALA A 194 9.96 -4.61 -9.79
CA ALA A 194 11.31 -4.38 -9.26
C ALA A 194 12.39 -4.96 -10.17
N VAL A 195 12.15 -6.14 -10.80
CA VAL A 195 13.08 -6.75 -11.78
C VAL A 195 13.10 -5.95 -13.09
N VAL A 196 11.94 -5.47 -13.58
CA VAL A 196 11.86 -4.56 -14.75
C VAL A 196 12.74 -3.33 -14.52
N LEU A 197 12.60 -2.69 -13.37
CA LEU A 197 13.38 -1.51 -13.01
C LEU A 197 14.87 -1.85 -12.85
N SER A 198 15.19 -2.96 -12.21
CA SER A 198 16.58 -3.40 -11.98
C SER A 198 17.37 -3.64 -13.27
N LEU A 199 16.76 -4.27 -14.27
CA LEU A 199 17.42 -4.67 -15.52
C LEU A 199 17.28 -3.63 -16.64
N GLY A 200 16.22 -2.84 -16.62
CA GLY A 200 15.88 -1.88 -17.67
C GLY A 200 16.11 -0.43 -17.29
N GLY A 201 16.18 -0.13 -16.00
CA GLY A 201 16.23 1.25 -15.51
C GLY A 201 14.88 1.98 -15.66
N MET A 202 14.88 3.27 -15.26
CA MET A 202 13.65 4.10 -15.24
C MET A 202 13.07 4.31 -16.64
N ASP A 203 13.89 4.55 -17.65
CA ASP A 203 13.41 4.78 -19.02
C ASP A 203 12.67 3.57 -19.59
N PHE A 204 13.18 2.35 -19.32
CA PHE A 204 12.50 1.14 -19.75
C PHE A 204 11.23 0.89 -18.93
N TYR A 205 11.26 1.17 -17.62
CA TYR A 205 10.07 1.07 -16.77
C TYR A 205 8.96 2.02 -17.28
N GLN A 206 9.29 3.26 -17.60
CA GLN A 206 8.33 4.22 -18.16
C GLN A 206 7.69 3.68 -19.44
N LYS A 207 8.50 3.22 -20.41
CA LYS A 207 7.98 2.68 -21.68
C LYS A 207 7.14 1.41 -21.48
N ALA A 208 7.69 0.43 -20.78
CA ALA A 208 7.06 -0.90 -20.68
C ALA A 208 5.88 -0.91 -19.73
N VAL A 209 5.95 -0.17 -18.61
CA VAL A 209 4.98 -0.28 -17.51
C VAL A 209 4.01 0.90 -17.51
N VAL A 210 4.51 2.13 -17.57
CA VAL A 210 3.66 3.33 -17.47
C VAL A 210 2.96 3.61 -18.80
N GLU A 211 3.68 3.57 -19.91
CA GLU A 211 3.11 3.80 -21.26
C GLU A 211 2.48 2.51 -21.83
N ALA A 212 2.85 1.36 -21.29
CA ALA A 212 2.45 0.05 -21.77
C ALA A 212 2.67 -0.10 -23.29
N ASP A 213 3.89 0.27 -23.72
CA ASP A 213 4.33 0.21 -25.12
C ASP A 213 4.47 -1.27 -25.57
N PRO A 214 3.77 -1.68 -26.65
CA PRO A 214 3.80 -3.09 -27.07
C PRO A 214 5.19 -3.61 -27.48
N ALA A 215 6.05 -2.74 -28.05
CA ALA A 215 7.39 -3.12 -28.46
C ALA A 215 8.31 -3.34 -27.23
N ALA A 216 8.13 -2.52 -26.18
CA ALA A 216 8.84 -2.72 -24.92
C ALA A 216 8.36 -3.97 -24.18
N LEU A 217 7.03 -4.22 -24.15
CA LEU A 217 6.44 -5.40 -23.50
C LEU A 217 6.76 -6.72 -24.21
N GLY A 218 6.94 -6.72 -25.52
CA GLY A 218 7.25 -7.92 -26.33
C GLY A 218 8.71 -8.03 -26.79
N GLY A 219 9.61 -7.15 -26.32
CA GLY A 219 10.99 -7.08 -26.78
C GLY A 219 11.99 -7.90 -25.97
N ASP A 220 13.25 -7.92 -26.44
CA ASP A 220 14.34 -8.70 -25.85
C ASP A 220 14.60 -8.33 -24.38
N LYS A 221 14.48 -7.05 -24.01
CA LYS A 221 14.66 -6.63 -22.61
C LYS A 221 13.60 -7.22 -21.69
N MET A 222 12.35 -7.34 -22.14
CA MET A 222 11.30 -8.01 -21.37
C MET A 222 11.55 -9.53 -21.27
N LYS A 223 12.15 -10.12 -22.30
CA LYS A 223 12.61 -11.52 -22.24
C LYS A 223 13.65 -11.71 -21.14
N GLU A 224 14.65 -10.83 -21.04
CA GLU A 224 15.64 -10.84 -19.95
C GLU A 224 14.96 -10.73 -18.56
N VAL A 225 13.91 -9.92 -18.43
CA VAL A 225 13.12 -9.80 -17.20
C VAL A 225 12.46 -11.12 -16.82
N PHE A 226 11.78 -11.79 -17.75
CA PHE A 226 11.14 -13.08 -17.47
C PHE A 226 12.17 -14.19 -17.19
N GLU A 227 13.33 -14.19 -17.86
CA GLU A 227 14.43 -15.09 -17.53
C GLU A 227 14.96 -14.86 -16.11
N ALA A 228 15.07 -13.60 -15.69
CA ALA A 228 15.46 -13.24 -14.33
C ALA A 228 14.40 -13.69 -13.30
N MET A 229 13.12 -13.54 -13.60
CA MET A 229 12.02 -14.06 -12.76
C MET A 229 12.11 -15.58 -12.60
N SER A 230 12.43 -16.31 -13.67
CA SER A 230 12.67 -17.77 -13.61
C SER A 230 13.86 -18.14 -12.73
N LYS A 231 14.94 -17.35 -12.75
CA LYS A 231 16.09 -17.53 -11.87
C LYS A 231 15.71 -17.30 -10.41
N LEU A 232 14.96 -16.23 -10.11
CA LEU A 232 14.54 -15.94 -8.73
C LEU A 232 13.60 -17.00 -8.17
N ARG A 233 12.73 -17.58 -8.99
CA ARG A 233 11.86 -18.68 -8.58
C ARG A 233 12.62 -19.86 -7.98
N ALA A 234 13.83 -20.16 -8.47
CA ALA A 234 14.67 -21.26 -7.96
C ALA A 234 15.16 -21.04 -6.51
N TYR A 235 14.97 -19.84 -5.97
CA TYR A 235 15.33 -19.47 -4.60
C TYR A 235 14.14 -19.40 -3.64
N PHE A 236 12.91 -19.56 -4.14
CA PHE A 236 11.70 -19.62 -3.28
C PHE A 236 11.59 -21.01 -2.62
N ASP A 237 10.87 -21.05 -1.51
CA ASP A 237 10.46 -22.34 -0.96
C ASP A 237 9.32 -22.97 -1.78
N PRO A 238 9.17 -24.32 -1.74
CA PRO A 238 8.20 -25.02 -2.58
C PRO A 238 6.72 -24.62 -2.31
N ASN A 239 6.43 -24.07 -1.13
CA ASN A 239 5.07 -23.76 -0.67
C ASN A 239 4.77 -22.25 -0.73
N PHE A 240 5.41 -21.49 -1.63
CA PHE A 240 5.24 -20.05 -1.72
C PHE A 240 3.88 -19.63 -2.28
N SER A 241 3.29 -20.43 -3.16
CA SER A 241 2.06 -20.08 -3.87
C SER A 241 0.90 -19.79 -2.92
N GLY A 242 0.25 -18.64 -3.10
CA GLY A 242 -0.90 -18.20 -2.32
C GLY A 242 -0.59 -17.75 -0.89
N ARG A 243 0.68 -17.75 -0.45
CA ARG A 243 1.08 -17.29 0.88
C ARG A 243 0.86 -15.79 1.01
N ASP A 244 0.34 -15.37 2.17
CA ASP A 244 0.26 -13.95 2.52
C ASP A 244 1.65 -13.34 2.72
N TRP A 245 1.83 -12.11 2.30
CA TRP A 245 3.11 -11.40 2.31
C TRP A 245 3.76 -11.31 3.70
N ASN A 246 2.96 -11.09 4.74
CA ASN A 246 3.43 -10.99 6.12
C ASN A 246 3.95 -12.32 6.67
N LEU A 247 3.46 -13.47 6.16
CA LEU A 247 4.01 -14.77 6.48
C LEU A 247 5.40 -14.97 5.87
N SER A 248 5.64 -14.40 4.69
CA SER A 248 6.99 -14.34 4.10
C SER A 248 7.91 -13.43 4.90
N SER A 249 7.41 -12.28 5.38
CA SER A 249 8.16 -11.41 6.30
C SER A 249 8.52 -12.15 7.60
N ALA A 250 7.57 -12.91 8.15
CA ALA A 250 7.83 -13.73 9.36
C ALA A 250 8.98 -14.74 9.16
N MET A 251 9.11 -15.33 7.96
CA MET A 251 10.24 -16.24 7.66
C MET A 251 11.59 -15.53 7.75
N VAL A 252 11.68 -14.28 7.28
CA VAL A 252 12.90 -13.47 7.38
C VAL A 252 13.15 -13.04 8.82
N ILE A 253 12.12 -12.60 9.55
CA ILE A 253 12.17 -12.22 10.96
C ILE A 253 12.72 -13.38 11.82
N GLU A 254 12.24 -14.59 11.58
CA GLU A 254 12.61 -15.80 12.31
C GLU A 254 13.95 -16.43 11.85
N GLY A 255 14.60 -15.87 10.83
CA GLY A 255 15.83 -16.42 10.26
C GLY A 255 15.63 -17.70 9.44
N LYS A 256 14.41 -18.07 9.11
CA LYS A 256 14.06 -19.18 8.21
C LYS A 256 14.32 -18.84 6.75
N ALA A 257 14.31 -17.55 6.43
CA ALA A 257 14.67 -17.04 5.12
C ALA A 257 15.71 -15.92 5.20
N GLY A 258 16.55 -15.79 4.15
CA GLY A 258 17.59 -14.79 4.06
C GLY A 258 17.07 -13.40 3.72
N ALA A 259 16.14 -13.31 2.77
CA ALA A 259 15.59 -12.04 2.31
C ALA A 259 14.14 -12.14 1.83
N GLN A 260 13.48 -10.97 1.69
CA GLN A 260 12.20 -10.78 1.01
C GLN A 260 12.25 -9.51 0.17
N GLN A 261 11.81 -9.56 -1.08
CA GLN A 261 11.46 -8.37 -1.84
C GLN A 261 10.00 -8.00 -1.52
N MET A 262 9.78 -6.79 -0.99
CA MET A 262 8.46 -6.29 -0.60
C MET A 262 8.54 -4.79 -0.34
N GLY A 263 7.41 -4.10 -0.46
CA GLY A 263 7.33 -2.68 -0.12
C GLY A 263 7.63 -2.38 1.36
N ASP A 264 7.77 -1.12 1.68
CA ASP A 264 8.20 -0.65 3.00
C ASP A 264 7.21 -0.97 4.13
N TRP A 265 5.95 -1.32 3.84
CA TRP A 265 5.01 -1.84 4.84
C TRP A 265 5.52 -3.11 5.55
N ALA A 266 6.43 -3.86 4.91
CA ALA A 266 7.06 -5.02 5.56
C ALA A 266 7.81 -4.62 6.83
N LYS A 267 8.39 -3.41 6.89
CA LYS A 267 9.05 -2.89 8.09
C LYS A 267 8.15 -2.92 9.31
N GLY A 268 6.85 -2.65 9.16
CA GLY A 268 5.88 -2.70 10.25
C GLY A 268 5.84 -4.06 10.95
N GLU A 269 5.99 -5.18 10.20
CA GLU A 269 6.05 -6.52 10.79
C GLU A 269 7.36 -6.75 11.58
N PHE A 270 8.51 -6.30 11.06
CA PHE A 270 9.79 -6.37 11.76
C PHE A 270 9.76 -5.57 13.07
N LEU A 271 9.27 -4.32 13.02
CA LEU A 271 9.15 -3.46 14.20
C LEU A 271 8.20 -4.07 15.26
N ARG A 272 7.06 -4.62 14.82
CA ARG A 272 6.11 -5.30 15.69
C ARG A 272 6.72 -6.54 16.38
N ALA A 273 7.62 -7.24 15.70
CA ALA A 273 8.40 -8.34 16.28
C ALA A 273 9.52 -7.86 17.24
N GLY A 274 9.64 -6.55 17.49
CA GLY A 274 10.67 -5.96 18.35
C GLY A 274 12.04 -5.83 17.69
N GLN A 275 12.12 -6.06 16.37
CA GLN A 275 13.38 -5.97 15.64
C GLN A 275 13.74 -4.52 15.28
N LYS A 276 15.05 -4.27 15.15
CA LYS A 276 15.62 -2.94 14.89
C LYS A 276 16.42 -2.95 13.59
N PRO A 277 16.28 -1.90 12.75
CA PRO A 277 17.12 -1.72 11.55
C PRO A 277 18.60 -1.72 11.91
N GLY A 278 19.41 -2.34 11.06
CA GLY A 278 20.87 -2.44 11.24
C GLY A 278 21.34 -3.45 12.29
N ALA A 279 20.52 -3.75 13.30
CA ALA A 279 20.83 -4.73 14.32
C ALA A 279 20.25 -6.13 14.00
N ASP A 280 18.99 -6.20 13.61
CA ASP A 280 18.27 -7.45 13.40
C ASP A 280 17.91 -7.68 11.93
N PHE A 281 17.71 -6.61 11.17
CA PHE A 281 17.45 -6.66 9.73
C PHE A 281 18.14 -5.53 8.99
N VAL A 282 18.32 -5.73 7.67
CA VAL A 282 18.87 -4.73 6.75
C VAL A 282 17.78 -4.35 5.74
N CYS A 283 17.64 -3.05 5.49
CA CYS A 283 16.73 -2.48 4.49
C CYS A 283 17.55 -1.80 3.40
N ILE A 284 17.46 -2.31 2.18
CA ILE A 284 18.13 -1.71 1.01
C ILE A 284 17.15 -1.61 -0.15
N ARG A 285 17.46 -0.77 -1.13
CA ARG A 285 16.74 -0.80 -2.41
C ARG A 285 16.99 -2.13 -3.10
N PHE A 286 16.00 -2.64 -3.82
CA PHE A 286 16.21 -3.83 -4.64
C PHE A 286 17.41 -3.60 -5.56
N PRO A 287 18.36 -4.54 -5.65
CA PRO A 287 19.62 -4.35 -6.37
C PRO A 287 19.39 -3.91 -7.82
N GLY A 288 20.11 -2.89 -8.26
CA GLY A 288 19.94 -2.25 -9.56
C GLY A 288 18.87 -1.14 -9.60
N THR A 289 18.22 -0.83 -8.44
CA THR A 289 17.20 0.23 -8.39
C THR A 289 17.57 1.40 -7.47
N GLN A 290 18.85 1.51 -7.13
CA GLN A 290 19.34 2.61 -6.29
C GLN A 290 19.08 3.97 -6.96
N GLY A 291 18.64 4.95 -6.19
CA GLY A 291 18.29 6.29 -6.68
C GLY A 291 16.95 6.37 -7.42
N THR A 292 16.18 5.28 -7.46
CA THR A 292 14.85 5.22 -8.06
C THR A 292 13.80 4.77 -7.04
N VAL A 293 12.57 5.26 -7.18
CA VAL A 293 11.44 4.90 -6.31
C VAL A 293 10.22 4.54 -7.15
N LEU A 294 9.70 3.32 -6.94
CA LEU A 294 8.35 2.95 -7.37
C LEU A 294 7.40 3.21 -6.20
N PHE A 295 6.46 4.14 -6.37
CA PHE A 295 5.59 4.56 -5.29
C PHE A 295 4.17 4.05 -5.41
N ASN A 296 3.50 3.91 -4.26
CA ASN A 296 2.06 3.93 -4.13
C ASN A 296 1.66 4.74 -2.89
N SER A 297 0.42 5.19 -2.85
CA SER A 297 -0.12 5.95 -1.72
C SER A 297 -1.47 5.40 -1.34
N ASP A 298 -1.60 4.97 -0.09
CA ASP A 298 -2.92 4.72 0.50
C ASP A 298 -3.62 6.04 0.72
N GLN A 299 -4.86 6.11 0.29
CA GLN A 299 -5.70 7.29 0.45
C GLN A 299 -7.06 6.88 0.98
N PHE A 300 -7.68 7.74 1.79
CA PHE A 300 -9.06 7.55 2.16
C PHE A 300 -9.96 8.43 1.30
N VAL A 301 -10.87 7.78 0.57
CA VAL A 301 -11.98 8.45 -0.12
C VAL A 301 -13.21 8.41 0.75
N MET A 302 -14.04 9.45 0.66
CA MET A 302 -15.32 9.56 1.34
C MET A 302 -16.44 9.43 0.30
N PHE A 303 -17.43 8.57 0.55
CA PHE A 303 -18.59 8.49 -0.34
C PHE A 303 -19.50 9.72 -0.13
N ASP A 304 -20.18 10.16 -1.18
CA ASP A 304 -21.21 11.20 -1.06
C ASP A 304 -22.44 10.60 -0.37
N ILE A 305 -22.60 10.95 0.88
CA ILE A 305 -23.69 10.50 1.76
C ILE A 305 -24.61 11.65 2.19
N GLY A 306 -24.48 12.78 1.50
CA GLY A 306 -25.24 14.00 1.82
C GLY A 306 -24.64 14.78 3.00
N SER A 307 -25.50 15.35 3.85
CA SER A 307 -25.11 16.20 4.99
C SER A 307 -25.45 15.56 6.33
N GLY A 308 -24.97 16.14 7.43
CA GLY A 308 -25.26 15.71 8.80
C GLY A 308 -24.08 15.04 9.49
N ASP A 309 -24.34 14.32 10.59
CA ASP A 309 -23.32 13.81 11.51
C ASP A 309 -22.31 12.88 10.82
N LYS A 310 -22.77 12.02 9.92
CA LYS A 310 -21.88 11.14 9.14
C LYS A 310 -20.92 11.94 8.24
N ARG A 311 -21.42 13.01 7.62
CA ARG A 311 -20.56 13.90 6.81
C ARG A 311 -19.55 14.63 7.67
N ASN A 312 -19.95 15.09 8.86
CA ASN A 312 -19.04 15.72 9.81
C ASN A 312 -17.94 14.73 10.24
N ALA A 313 -18.30 13.47 10.52
CA ALA A 313 -17.35 12.41 10.84
C ALA A 313 -16.35 12.16 9.69
N GLN A 314 -16.80 12.14 8.41
CA GLN A 314 -15.92 12.05 7.24
C GLN A 314 -14.90 13.19 7.19
N LEU A 315 -15.38 14.44 7.38
CA LEU A 315 -14.48 15.61 7.34
C LEU A 315 -13.47 15.61 8.49
N LYS A 316 -13.89 15.19 9.69
CA LYS A 316 -12.96 14.98 10.82
C LYS A 316 -11.93 13.89 10.51
N MET A 317 -12.36 12.77 9.90
CA MET A 317 -11.44 11.71 9.50
C MET A 317 -10.44 12.20 8.44
N ALA A 318 -10.90 12.93 7.43
CA ALA A 318 -10.03 13.48 6.39
C ALA A 318 -9.01 14.48 6.98
N ALA A 319 -9.44 15.37 7.89
CA ALA A 319 -8.55 16.29 8.59
C ALA A 319 -7.55 15.54 9.48
N ALA A 320 -7.99 14.50 10.20
CA ALA A 320 -7.11 13.67 11.03
C ALA A 320 -6.05 12.95 10.21
N VAL A 321 -6.43 12.38 9.06
CA VAL A 321 -5.50 11.72 8.12
C VAL A 321 -4.45 12.67 7.61
N MET A 322 -4.80 13.94 7.40
CA MET A 322 -3.90 14.97 6.90
C MET A 322 -3.16 15.73 8.00
N ASP A 323 -3.42 15.47 9.28
CA ASP A 323 -2.68 16.09 10.37
C ASP A 323 -1.20 15.66 10.38
N PRO A 324 -0.22 16.59 10.44
CA PRO A 324 1.19 16.24 10.36
C PRO A 324 1.69 15.38 11.53
N ALA A 325 1.15 15.57 12.75
CA ALA A 325 1.53 14.74 13.90
C ALA A 325 0.97 13.32 13.79
N PHE A 326 -0.27 13.20 13.28
CA PHE A 326 -0.84 11.90 12.93
C PHE A 326 -0.03 11.20 11.85
N GLN A 327 0.31 11.85 10.73
CA GLN A 327 1.10 11.25 9.67
C GLN A 327 2.48 10.79 10.15
N SER A 328 3.12 11.53 11.06
CA SER A 328 4.36 11.08 11.70
C SER A 328 4.11 9.79 12.49
N SER A 329 3.16 9.78 13.42
CA SER A 329 2.89 8.65 14.32
C SER A 329 2.44 7.40 13.56
N PHE A 330 1.55 7.56 12.58
CA PHE A 330 1.03 6.46 11.76
C PHE A 330 2.14 5.83 10.90
N ASN A 331 2.92 6.64 10.21
CA ASN A 331 3.91 6.15 9.24
C ASN A 331 5.12 5.50 9.91
N VAL A 332 5.49 5.93 11.12
CA VAL A 332 6.50 5.23 11.93
C VAL A 332 6.07 3.78 12.20
N VAL A 333 4.82 3.55 12.57
CA VAL A 333 4.28 2.21 12.86
C VAL A 333 4.03 1.41 11.58
N LYS A 334 3.47 2.05 10.54
CA LYS A 334 3.12 1.41 9.25
C LYS A 334 4.35 0.98 8.45
N GLY A 335 5.48 1.66 8.66
CA GLY A 335 6.71 1.41 7.91
C GLY A 335 6.89 2.29 6.67
N SER A 336 5.88 3.05 6.29
CA SER A 336 5.82 3.99 5.17
C SER A 336 6.43 5.36 5.50
N VAL A 337 6.32 6.29 4.57
CA VAL A 337 6.67 7.70 4.79
C VAL A 337 5.41 8.58 4.68
N PRO A 338 5.41 9.78 5.31
CA PRO A 338 4.28 10.70 5.23
C PRO A 338 3.94 11.10 3.78
N ALA A 339 2.65 11.30 3.50
CA ALA A 339 2.20 11.87 2.24
C ALA A 339 2.50 13.39 2.16
N ARG A 340 2.68 14.03 3.29
CA ARG A 340 3.05 15.45 3.42
C ARG A 340 4.56 15.63 3.42
N VAL A 341 5.04 16.68 2.73
CA VAL A 341 6.47 17.02 2.66
C VAL A 341 6.97 17.83 3.85
N ASP A 342 6.08 18.33 4.72
CA ASP A 342 6.38 19.18 5.87
C ASP A 342 6.44 18.42 7.21
N VAL A 343 6.41 17.09 7.18
CA VAL A 343 6.58 16.25 8.37
C VAL A 343 8.06 15.99 8.61
N ALA A 344 8.55 16.31 9.82
CA ALA A 344 9.94 16.07 10.20
C ALA A 344 10.26 14.58 10.32
N ASP A 345 11.50 14.21 10.00
CA ASP A 345 12.00 12.83 10.03
C ASP A 345 12.50 12.36 11.40
N THR A 346 12.45 13.21 12.41
CA THR A 346 13.07 12.97 13.74
C THR A 346 12.52 11.76 14.48
N ALA A 347 11.27 11.38 14.21
CA ALA A 347 10.63 10.20 14.82
C ALA A 347 10.94 8.90 14.08
N PHE A 348 11.50 8.97 12.87
CA PHE A 348 11.72 7.81 12.00
C PHE A 348 13.06 7.14 12.27
N ASP A 349 13.09 5.80 12.12
CA ASP A 349 14.32 5.02 12.11
C ASP A 349 15.12 5.24 10.81
N ASP A 350 16.32 4.64 10.73
CA ASP A 350 17.21 4.82 9.58
C ASP A 350 16.59 4.37 8.26
N CYS A 351 15.77 3.30 8.26
CA CYS A 351 15.05 2.85 7.06
C CYS A 351 13.96 3.85 6.65
N GLY A 352 13.23 4.42 7.61
CA GLY A 352 12.24 5.44 7.37
C GLY A 352 12.84 6.73 6.83
N LYS A 353 13.93 7.22 7.47
CA LYS A 353 14.69 8.38 6.98
C LYS A 353 15.23 8.18 5.58
N LYS A 354 15.80 6.98 5.32
CA LYS A 354 16.22 6.62 3.96
C LYS A 354 15.04 6.67 2.98
N GLY A 355 13.87 6.14 3.34
CA GLY A 355 12.67 6.19 2.49
C GLY A 355 12.24 7.63 2.16
N MET A 356 12.23 8.53 3.16
CA MET A 356 11.89 9.95 2.98
C MET A 356 12.92 10.66 2.08
N GLN A 357 14.21 10.41 2.30
CA GLN A 357 15.28 10.99 1.49
C GLN A 357 15.24 10.48 0.04
N ASP A 358 15.14 9.16 -0.16
CA ASP A 358 15.07 8.56 -1.48
C ASP A 358 13.87 9.10 -2.29
N LEU A 359 12.68 9.25 -1.65
CA LEU A 359 11.50 9.82 -2.28
C LEU A 359 11.71 11.27 -2.71
N ALA A 360 12.31 12.09 -1.82
CA ALA A 360 12.60 13.47 -2.11
C ALA A 360 13.60 13.63 -3.26
N ASP A 361 14.64 12.78 -3.31
CA ASP A 361 15.66 12.83 -4.35
C ASP A 361 15.14 12.28 -5.70
N ALA A 362 14.40 11.16 -5.68
CA ALA A 362 13.76 10.62 -6.88
C ALA A 362 12.77 11.61 -7.51
N SER A 363 12.01 12.34 -6.68
CA SER A 363 11.09 13.37 -7.16
C SER A 363 11.81 14.52 -7.88
N LYS A 364 13.01 14.91 -7.41
CA LYS A 364 13.80 15.99 -8.02
C LYS A 364 14.50 15.57 -9.31
N THR A 365 14.91 14.29 -9.38
CA THR A 365 15.69 13.76 -10.50
C THR A 365 14.84 13.11 -11.61
N GLY A 366 13.51 13.05 -11.44
CA GLY A 366 12.61 12.36 -12.37
C GLY A 366 12.65 10.82 -12.27
N ASN A 367 13.26 10.31 -11.21
CA ASN A 367 13.39 8.86 -10.95
C ASN A 367 12.27 8.31 -10.04
N LEU A 368 11.10 8.95 -10.07
CA LEU A 368 9.90 8.54 -9.36
C LEU A 368 8.84 8.05 -10.36
N ALA A 369 8.35 6.83 -10.19
CA ALA A 369 7.26 6.30 -11.01
C ALA A 369 6.22 5.59 -10.15
N GLY A 370 4.98 5.58 -10.62
CA GLY A 370 3.90 4.81 -9.97
C GLY A 370 4.13 3.32 -10.03
N SER A 371 3.83 2.60 -8.95
CA SER A 371 3.84 1.14 -8.92
C SER A 371 2.67 0.57 -9.74
N LEU A 372 2.97 -0.37 -10.64
CA LEU A 372 1.96 -1.14 -11.35
C LEU A 372 1.13 -1.99 -10.38
N ALA A 373 1.85 -2.73 -9.52
CA ALA A 373 1.23 -3.70 -8.61
C ALA A 373 0.21 -3.04 -7.66
N HIS A 374 0.36 -1.74 -7.42
CA HIS A 374 -0.51 -0.96 -6.52
C HIS A 374 -1.35 0.09 -7.27
N GLY A 375 -1.54 -0.09 -8.59
CA GLY A 375 -2.49 0.69 -9.37
C GLY A 375 -2.14 2.17 -9.55
N HIS A 376 -0.84 2.55 -9.49
CA HIS A 376 -0.37 3.91 -9.75
C HIS A 376 0.29 4.07 -11.12
N ALA A 377 0.54 2.96 -11.87
CA ALA A 377 1.06 3.01 -13.22
C ALA A 377 -0.02 2.76 -14.29
N GLN A 378 -0.99 1.88 -14.00
CA GLN A 378 -2.01 1.47 -14.96
C GLN A 378 -3.38 1.26 -14.29
N PRO A 379 -4.49 1.43 -15.04
CA PRO A 379 -5.83 1.05 -14.60
C PRO A 379 -5.94 -0.44 -14.26
N SER A 380 -6.93 -0.79 -13.45
CA SER A 380 -7.11 -2.13 -12.90
C SER A 380 -7.22 -3.25 -13.95
N GLY A 381 -7.80 -2.98 -15.12
CA GLY A 381 -7.87 -3.95 -16.23
C GLY A 381 -6.49 -4.33 -16.77
N VAL A 382 -5.67 -3.31 -17.12
CA VAL A 382 -4.30 -3.52 -17.62
C VAL A 382 -3.41 -4.15 -16.55
N LYS A 383 -3.49 -3.68 -15.30
CA LYS A 383 -2.80 -4.27 -14.15
C LYS A 383 -3.10 -5.77 -14.02
N SER A 384 -4.37 -6.15 -14.07
CA SER A 384 -4.78 -7.56 -13.94
C SER A 384 -4.28 -8.40 -15.10
N ALA A 385 -4.32 -7.90 -16.33
CA ALA A 385 -3.81 -8.60 -17.50
C ALA A 385 -2.30 -8.88 -17.40
N ILE A 386 -1.52 -7.91 -16.88
CA ILE A 386 -0.09 -8.11 -16.62
C ILE A 386 0.12 -9.16 -15.51
N PHE A 387 -0.63 -9.08 -14.42
CA PHE A 387 -0.55 -10.06 -13.33
C PHE A 387 -0.80 -11.48 -13.80
N ASP A 388 -1.81 -11.69 -14.65
CA ASP A 388 -2.14 -13.01 -15.16
C ASP A 388 -0.96 -13.64 -15.92
N VAL A 389 -0.30 -12.88 -16.79
CA VAL A 389 0.87 -13.38 -17.54
C VAL A 389 2.06 -13.61 -16.62
N VAL A 390 2.36 -12.66 -15.73
CA VAL A 390 3.50 -12.75 -14.79
C VAL A 390 3.33 -13.95 -13.84
N THR A 391 2.14 -14.12 -13.27
CA THR A 391 1.84 -15.22 -12.33
C THR A 391 1.86 -16.58 -13.03
N GLN A 392 1.30 -16.69 -14.24
CA GLN A 392 1.39 -17.93 -15.03
C GLN A 392 2.85 -18.31 -15.34
N HIS A 393 3.66 -17.33 -15.72
CA HIS A 393 5.08 -17.57 -15.98
C HIS A 393 5.83 -17.98 -14.69
N LEU A 394 5.65 -17.23 -13.59
CA LEU A 394 6.34 -17.52 -12.33
C LEU A 394 5.95 -18.89 -11.76
N ASN A 395 4.71 -19.34 -11.97
CA ASN A 395 4.25 -20.68 -11.59
C ASN A 395 4.66 -21.78 -12.60
N GLY A 396 5.35 -21.43 -13.71
CA GLY A 396 5.83 -22.36 -14.74
C GLY A 396 4.71 -22.95 -15.60
N GLN A 397 3.57 -22.26 -15.68
CA GLN A 397 2.44 -22.65 -16.54
C GLN A 397 2.65 -22.24 -18.00
N ILE A 398 3.45 -21.21 -18.22
CA ILE A 398 3.89 -20.74 -19.53
C ILE A 398 5.41 -20.55 -19.57
N THR A 399 6.00 -20.70 -20.72
CA THR A 399 7.43 -20.45 -20.95
C THR A 399 7.73 -18.96 -21.02
N THR A 400 9.01 -18.58 -20.94
CA THR A 400 9.47 -17.19 -21.15
C THR A 400 9.05 -16.66 -22.53
N ASP A 401 9.22 -17.43 -23.60
CA ASP A 401 8.85 -17.00 -24.95
C ASP A 401 7.32 -16.81 -25.09
N GLU A 402 6.52 -17.65 -24.43
CA GLU A 402 5.08 -17.46 -24.38
C GLU A 402 4.69 -16.24 -23.57
N ALA A 403 5.35 -15.97 -22.43
CA ALA A 403 5.07 -14.79 -21.60
C ALA A 403 5.35 -13.49 -22.37
N VAL A 404 6.51 -13.41 -23.04
CA VAL A 404 6.89 -12.24 -23.86
C VAL A 404 5.90 -12.02 -25.01
N LYS A 405 5.42 -13.09 -25.65
CA LYS A 405 4.42 -12.99 -26.71
C LYS A 405 3.06 -12.56 -26.18
N ARG A 406 2.58 -13.16 -25.07
CA ARG A 406 1.24 -12.93 -24.53
C ARG A 406 1.10 -11.58 -23.83
N LEU A 407 2.18 -11.04 -23.25
CA LEU A 407 2.10 -9.81 -22.44
C LEU A 407 1.55 -8.61 -23.22
N PRO A 408 2.09 -8.23 -24.40
CA PRO A 408 1.53 -7.13 -25.19
C PRO A 408 0.11 -7.43 -25.70
N GLU A 409 -0.21 -8.69 -26.04
CA GLU A 409 -1.55 -9.11 -26.48
C GLU A 409 -2.58 -8.94 -25.37
N ALA A 410 -2.27 -9.37 -24.13
CA ALA A 410 -3.12 -9.25 -22.97
C ALA A 410 -3.36 -7.78 -22.58
N VAL A 411 -2.30 -6.97 -22.60
CA VAL A 411 -2.38 -5.53 -22.33
C VAL A 411 -3.23 -4.81 -23.38
N ALA A 412 -3.07 -5.14 -24.67
CA ALA A 412 -3.87 -4.54 -25.74
C ALA A 412 -5.36 -4.90 -25.64
N ALA A 413 -5.68 -6.10 -25.18
CA ALA A 413 -7.07 -6.54 -24.97
C ALA A 413 -7.73 -5.90 -23.73
N ALA A 414 -6.93 -5.37 -22.79
CA ALA A 414 -7.40 -4.76 -21.55
C ALA A 414 -7.49 -3.22 -21.61
N LYS A 415 -6.95 -2.57 -22.64
CA LYS A 415 -7.07 -1.12 -22.94
C LYS A 415 -8.41 -0.82 -23.60
#